data_a8c2e4e2a58b1e248a8f3893093d967d
#
_entry.id   a8c2e4e2a58b1e248a8f3893093d967d
#
_cell.length_a   1.000
_cell.length_b   1.000
_cell.length_c   1.000
_cell.angle_alpha   90.00
_cell.angle_beta   90.00
_cell.angle_gamma   90.00
#
_symmetry.space_group_name_H-M   'P 1'
#
loop_
_entity.id
_entity.type
_entity.pdbx_description
1 polymer ?
#
loop_
_entity_poly.entity_id
_entity_poly.type
_entity_poly.pdbx_seq_one_letter_code
_entity_poly.pdbx_strand_id
1 'polypeptide(L)'
;MNMIALLLAVIQPLWPEGRIPDFQEHQIAAMTDEAKTNADWRAAHRMPYLDWFEAPAPERRIGACMILVSGGSYQCCCDVGLVKMWKERLTGLGFQCVNLVYRTPRPNGLPVHQSAWQDGQRAVRLVRADAKRRGFDPEKIGVIGMSAGGHLVCMLATSALTPSYAKIDALDDLPCHVNWCVANAPAYNTETAADGSPRPQDGTTLTKLKVNPSFKFDAKTCPISFHHGGMDPYTPNGSALCYRELRKLKVPAELHLYADAGHGAHGFERALEFMHQMNFDGRLEKRQVPQDHRFMPGDTIRTEKEMLWPKGKTPDASANQKYDPYLVWFVPEKLTTKAIQVVVPGGGYYFCNFNGEGTPIAHYLNGKGMTCVVVMYRCPRPDGKPKHLSGWQDAQRAIRMVRSEAPARGLDPNRIGIMGFSAGGHLTLMTSTNAKTPAYAPVDETDRQPCNVQWAVPVYPAYALTDGADQPNTTGGNDDSAVLVPEFSFDADTPPMCFMHGDADGWAAMNSVKCWEKLRTMGIQCDLHTLATRGHCFQMSAAPGTGSYTWLDQVWDFLTRKGLNR
;
A
#
# COMPACT_ATOMS: atom_id res chain seq x y z
N MET A 1 12.96 43.60 21.84
CA MET A 1 13.46 42.40 21.12
C MET A 1 12.95 42.48 19.68
N ASN A 2 13.87 42.74 18.75
CA ASN A 2 13.56 43.18 17.39
C ASN A 2 12.75 42.17 16.58
N MET A 3 11.68 42.64 15.97
CA MET A 3 10.87 41.91 14.95
C MET A 3 11.71 41.29 13.81
N ILE A 4 12.89 41.84 13.55
CA ILE A 4 13.87 41.33 12.58
C ILE A 4 14.50 40.00 13.02
N ALA A 5 14.64 39.73 14.32
CA ALA A 5 15.18 38.48 14.83
C ALA A 5 14.17 37.30 14.74
N LEU A 6 12.89 37.60 14.64
CA LEU A 6 11.84 36.56 14.46
C LEU A 6 11.69 36.10 12.99
N LEU A 7 12.04 36.97 12.03
CA LEU A 7 12.01 36.66 10.60
C LEU A 7 13.26 35.89 10.10
N LEU A 8 14.37 35.92 10.85
CA LEU A 8 15.63 35.25 10.48
C LEU A 8 15.69 33.74 10.84
N ALA A 9 14.63 33.15 11.37
CA ALA A 9 14.61 31.77 11.81
C ALA A 9 14.01 30.79 10.79
N VAL A 10 13.75 31.21 9.55
CA VAL A 10 13.13 30.37 8.52
C VAL A 10 14.19 29.46 7.86
N ILE A 11 15.35 30.01 7.51
CA ILE A 11 16.45 29.24 6.90
C ILE A 11 17.54 28.97 7.93
N GLN A 12 17.89 27.68 8.09
CA GLN A 12 18.89 27.21 9.04
C GLN A 12 19.97 26.40 8.31
N PRO A 13 21.20 26.90 8.15
CA PRO A 13 22.31 26.15 7.56
C PRO A 13 22.57 24.84 8.30
N LEU A 14 22.88 23.77 7.57
CA LEU A 14 23.17 22.47 8.17
C LEU A 14 24.54 22.39 8.83
N TRP A 15 25.53 23.02 8.24
CA TRP A 15 26.94 22.90 8.60
C TRP A 15 27.52 24.20 9.11
N PRO A 16 28.49 24.14 10.03
CA PRO A 16 29.31 25.32 10.32
C PRO A 16 30.07 25.76 9.06
N GLU A 17 30.31 27.04 8.94
CA GLU A 17 31.05 27.61 7.81
C GLU A 17 32.40 26.91 7.61
N GLY A 18 32.71 26.57 6.38
CA GLY A 18 33.95 25.88 5.97
C GLY A 18 34.07 24.40 6.44
N ARG A 19 33.04 23.79 7.04
CA ARG A 19 33.09 22.44 7.61
C ARG A 19 32.08 21.46 6.99
N ILE A 20 31.77 21.65 5.68
CA ILE A 20 30.91 20.72 4.94
C ILE A 20 31.71 19.47 4.59
N PRO A 21 31.28 18.25 4.97
CA PRO A 21 32.01 17.03 4.62
C PRO A 21 31.97 16.78 3.11
N ASP A 22 33.06 16.29 2.54
CA ASP A 22 33.20 15.97 1.11
C ASP A 22 32.72 17.10 0.18
N PHE A 23 33.00 18.36 0.57
CA PHE A 23 32.56 19.54 -0.18
C PHE A 23 33.13 19.54 -1.60
N GLN A 24 32.28 19.78 -2.58
CA GLN A 24 32.64 19.92 -3.99
C GLN A 24 32.06 21.22 -4.56
N GLU A 25 32.92 22.03 -5.20
CA GLU A 25 32.55 23.39 -5.65
C GLU A 25 31.39 23.42 -6.66
N HIS A 26 31.19 22.34 -7.43
CA HIS A 26 30.09 22.28 -8.39
C HIS A 26 28.72 22.06 -7.74
N GLN A 27 28.68 21.69 -6.45
CA GLN A 27 27.43 21.46 -5.72
C GLN A 27 26.83 22.75 -5.16
N ILE A 28 25.52 22.80 -5.18
CA ILE A 28 24.69 23.87 -4.60
C ILE A 28 23.51 23.28 -3.83
N ALA A 29 22.84 24.07 -3.01
CA ALA A 29 21.62 23.69 -2.33
C ALA A 29 20.52 24.70 -2.67
N ALA A 30 19.63 24.31 -3.57
CA ALA A 30 18.54 25.17 -4.04
C ALA A 30 17.37 24.39 -4.60
N MET A 31 16.17 24.96 -4.46
CA MET A 31 14.90 24.36 -4.89
C MET A 31 14.46 24.78 -6.30
N THR A 32 15.23 25.58 -7.05
CA THR A 32 14.78 26.14 -8.34
C THR A 32 15.73 25.87 -9.49
N ASP A 33 15.19 25.73 -10.69
CA ASP A 33 15.96 25.58 -11.93
C ASP A 33 16.63 26.89 -12.39
N GLU A 34 16.11 28.05 -11.99
CA GLU A 34 16.65 29.38 -12.34
C GLU A 34 18.08 29.60 -11.86
N ALA A 35 18.45 28.85 -10.86
CA ALA A 35 19.73 28.91 -10.20
C ALA A 35 20.92 28.40 -11.02
N LYS A 36 20.72 27.73 -12.11
CA LYS A 36 21.78 26.93 -12.78
C LYS A 36 22.79 27.77 -13.56
N THR A 37 22.50 29.05 -13.79
CA THR A 37 23.27 29.88 -14.74
C THR A 37 24.03 31.05 -14.14
N ASN A 38 23.74 31.44 -12.88
CA ASN A 38 24.37 32.63 -12.25
C ASN A 38 25.44 32.25 -11.20
N ALA A 39 26.68 32.65 -11.41
CA ALA A 39 27.82 32.33 -10.53
C ALA A 39 27.67 32.91 -9.11
N ASP A 40 27.16 34.14 -8.97
CA ASP A 40 26.96 34.80 -7.68
C ASP A 40 25.85 34.09 -6.88
N TRP A 41 24.81 33.68 -7.57
CA TRP A 41 23.72 32.89 -6.98
C TRP A 41 24.24 31.54 -6.47
N ARG A 42 25.08 30.83 -7.24
CA ARG A 42 25.70 29.56 -6.82
C ARG A 42 26.56 29.75 -5.58
N ALA A 43 27.33 30.85 -5.49
CA ALA A 43 28.14 31.16 -4.32
C ALA A 43 27.26 31.35 -3.06
N ALA A 44 26.11 32.00 -3.20
CA ALA A 44 25.18 32.24 -2.10
C ALA A 44 24.43 30.97 -1.64
N HIS A 45 24.29 29.93 -2.52
CA HIS A 45 23.51 28.71 -2.25
C HIS A 45 24.38 27.43 -2.12
N ARG A 46 25.63 27.57 -1.69
CA ARG A 46 26.52 26.42 -1.45
C ARG A 46 26.20 25.66 -0.19
N MET A 47 25.61 26.32 0.80
CA MET A 47 25.29 25.71 2.10
C MET A 47 23.94 25.00 2.05
N PRO A 48 23.88 23.68 2.29
CA PRO A 48 22.61 23.00 2.49
C PRO A 48 21.93 23.49 3.76
N TYR A 49 20.60 23.53 3.75
CA TYR A 49 19.83 24.18 4.81
C TYR A 49 18.49 23.52 5.07
N LEU A 50 17.95 23.79 6.25
CA LEU A 50 16.55 23.56 6.59
C LEU A 50 15.75 24.83 6.34
N ASP A 51 14.67 24.72 5.59
CA ASP A 51 13.67 25.76 5.39
C ASP A 51 12.46 25.46 6.28
N TRP A 52 12.39 26.16 7.42
CA TRP A 52 11.34 25.96 8.41
C TRP A 52 10.06 26.70 8.01
N PHE A 53 8.97 25.97 7.96
CA PHE A 53 7.67 26.55 7.72
C PHE A 53 7.06 27.11 9.00
N GLU A 54 6.11 28.04 8.83
CA GLU A 54 5.34 28.59 9.94
C GLU A 54 4.71 27.45 10.75
N ALA A 55 4.86 27.55 12.08
CA ALA A 55 4.30 26.53 12.97
C ALA A 55 2.77 26.61 12.99
N PRO A 56 2.08 25.46 13.11
CA PRO A 56 0.65 25.47 13.38
C PRO A 56 0.32 26.29 14.63
N ALA A 57 -0.87 26.86 14.69
CA ALA A 57 -1.38 27.52 15.90
C ALA A 57 -1.24 26.59 17.12
N PRO A 58 -0.87 27.10 18.30
CA PRO A 58 -0.51 26.26 19.46
C PRO A 58 -1.57 25.20 19.81
N GLU A 59 -2.84 25.53 19.72
CA GLU A 59 -3.97 24.65 20.00
C GLU A 59 -4.16 23.53 18.96
N ARG A 60 -3.54 23.65 17.80
CA ARG A 60 -3.59 22.65 16.72
C ARG A 60 -2.37 21.74 16.68
N ARG A 61 -1.32 22.07 17.43
CA ARG A 61 -0.07 21.31 17.40
C ARG A 61 -0.25 19.91 17.97
N ILE A 62 0.25 18.93 17.25
CA ILE A 62 0.23 17.52 17.66
C ILE A 62 1.56 17.06 18.28
N GLY A 63 2.51 17.97 18.44
CA GLY A 63 3.81 17.67 19.03
C GLY A 63 4.72 16.80 18.16
N ALA A 64 4.51 16.75 16.86
CA ALA A 64 5.31 15.98 15.90
C ALA A 64 5.89 16.89 14.80
N CYS A 65 7.05 16.49 14.24
CA CYS A 65 7.71 17.20 13.15
C CYS A 65 7.85 16.30 11.91
N MET A 66 7.66 16.89 10.73
CA MET A 66 7.86 16.22 9.45
C MET A 66 8.94 16.93 8.63
N ILE A 67 9.98 16.20 8.25
CA ILE A 67 11.01 16.64 7.31
C ILE A 67 10.56 16.28 5.90
N LEU A 68 10.43 17.28 5.03
CA LEU A 68 10.04 17.12 3.63
C LEU A 68 11.28 17.05 2.76
N VAL A 69 11.34 16.08 1.83
CA VAL A 69 12.53 15.82 1.01
C VAL A 69 12.13 15.70 -0.45
N SER A 70 12.49 16.69 -1.26
CA SER A 70 12.19 16.71 -2.69
C SER A 70 13.00 15.69 -3.49
N GLY A 71 12.49 15.32 -4.67
CA GLY A 71 13.21 14.52 -5.66
C GLY A 71 14.16 15.32 -6.53
N GLY A 72 14.54 14.76 -7.69
CA GLY A 72 15.40 15.39 -8.68
C GLY A 72 16.64 14.58 -9.03
N SER A 73 16.58 13.26 -8.89
CA SER A 73 17.67 12.31 -9.25
C SER A 73 19.01 12.64 -8.61
N TYR A 74 19.03 13.35 -7.49
CA TYR A 74 20.23 13.95 -6.88
C TYR A 74 20.96 14.95 -7.80
N GLN A 75 20.35 15.38 -8.90
CA GLN A 75 20.89 16.40 -9.81
C GLN A 75 20.37 17.80 -9.46
N CYS A 76 19.22 17.86 -8.81
CA CYS A 76 18.62 19.09 -8.29
C CYS A 76 17.68 18.75 -7.13
N CYS A 77 17.32 19.74 -6.33
CA CYS A 77 16.15 19.70 -5.48
C CYS A 77 14.99 20.34 -6.27
N CYS A 78 14.11 19.50 -6.81
CA CYS A 78 12.94 19.94 -7.56
C CYS A 78 11.64 19.66 -6.79
N ASP A 79 10.49 19.60 -7.46
CA ASP A 79 9.19 19.31 -6.86
C ASP A 79 8.69 20.35 -5.85
N VAL A 80 8.97 21.63 -6.10
CA VAL A 80 8.51 22.75 -5.26
C VAL A 80 6.99 22.67 -5.00
N GLY A 81 6.21 22.33 -6.04
CA GLY A 81 4.75 22.16 -5.92
C GLY A 81 4.36 21.03 -4.98
N LEU A 82 5.07 19.90 -5.02
CA LEU A 82 4.82 18.75 -4.16
C LEU A 82 5.16 19.05 -2.69
N VAL A 83 6.32 19.68 -2.45
CA VAL A 83 6.72 20.11 -1.10
C VAL A 83 5.70 21.10 -0.53
N LYS A 84 5.22 22.04 -1.34
CA LYS A 84 4.16 22.98 -0.96
C LYS A 84 2.88 22.26 -0.57
N MET A 85 2.43 21.31 -1.38
CA MET A 85 1.23 20.52 -1.10
C MET A 85 1.38 19.73 0.21
N TRP A 86 2.49 19.03 0.42
CA TRP A 86 2.73 18.30 1.67
C TRP A 86 2.75 19.25 2.88
N LYS A 87 3.47 20.35 2.76
CA LYS A 87 3.50 21.39 3.80
C LYS A 87 2.09 21.83 4.18
N GLU A 88 1.28 22.26 3.21
CA GLU A 88 -0.07 22.78 3.46
C GLU A 88 -0.95 21.75 4.17
N ARG A 89 -0.94 20.51 3.70
CA ARG A 89 -1.74 19.43 4.25
C ARG A 89 -1.28 19.01 5.66
N LEU A 90 0.02 18.79 5.85
CA LEU A 90 0.58 18.34 7.13
C LEU A 90 0.50 19.44 8.20
N THR A 91 0.78 20.71 7.85
CA THR A 91 0.60 21.83 8.78
C THR A 91 -0.88 22.00 9.14
N GLY A 92 -1.78 21.81 8.18
CA GLY A 92 -3.22 21.77 8.42
C GLY A 92 -3.65 20.72 9.44
N LEU A 93 -2.94 19.60 9.52
CA LEU A 93 -3.13 18.53 10.50
C LEU A 93 -2.37 18.76 11.82
N GLY A 94 -1.60 19.83 11.95
CA GLY A 94 -0.90 20.20 13.18
C GLY A 94 0.54 19.74 13.29
N PHE A 95 1.14 19.17 12.23
CA PHE A 95 2.57 18.87 12.19
C PHE A 95 3.40 20.16 12.07
N GLN A 96 4.50 20.25 12.81
CA GLN A 96 5.57 21.16 12.44
C GLN A 96 6.25 20.62 11.18
N CYS A 97 6.41 21.45 10.14
CA CYS A 97 7.05 21.02 8.91
C CYS A 97 8.35 21.78 8.66
N VAL A 98 9.31 21.10 8.05
CA VAL A 98 10.58 21.68 7.60
C VAL A 98 11.01 21.01 6.29
N ASN A 99 11.46 21.79 5.32
CA ASN A 99 12.01 21.26 4.08
C ASN A 99 13.53 21.13 4.18
N LEU A 100 14.05 19.99 3.79
CA LEU A 100 15.49 19.77 3.62
C LEU A 100 15.91 20.13 2.20
N VAL A 101 16.75 21.15 2.05
CA VAL A 101 17.40 21.48 0.80
C VAL A 101 18.84 20.99 0.86
N TYR A 102 19.07 19.82 0.27
CA TYR A 102 20.35 19.13 0.29
C TYR A 102 21.23 19.49 -0.92
N ARG A 103 22.52 19.20 -0.85
CA ARG A 103 23.49 19.49 -1.92
C ARG A 103 23.23 18.68 -3.19
N THR A 104 23.22 19.38 -4.32
CA THR A 104 23.14 18.85 -5.69
C THR A 104 24.05 19.62 -6.62
N PRO A 105 24.46 19.13 -7.79
CA PRO A 105 24.23 17.79 -8.32
C PRO A 105 25.00 16.70 -7.56
N ARG A 106 24.91 15.47 -8.04
CA ARG A 106 25.63 14.29 -7.49
C ARG A 106 27.11 14.58 -7.25
N PRO A 107 27.71 14.04 -6.19
CA PRO A 107 29.15 14.18 -6.00
C PRO A 107 29.92 13.36 -7.04
N ASN A 108 31.08 13.88 -7.46
CA ASN A 108 32.00 13.16 -8.32
C ASN A 108 32.83 12.16 -7.51
N GLY A 109 33.01 10.94 -8.01
CA GLY A 109 33.84 9.92 -7.38
C GLY A 109 33.28 9.29 -6.10
N LEU A 110 32.05 9.62 -5.71
CA LEU A 110 31.35 9.08 -4.54
C LEU A 110 30.01 8.47 -4.95
N PRO A 111 29.36 7.66 -4.08
CA PRO A 111 28.01 7.19 -4.34
C PRO A 111 27.05 8.35 -4.62
N VAL A 112 26.11 8.14 -5.53
CA VAL A 112 25.20 9.21 -6.04
C VAL A 112 24.42 9.95 -4.94
N HIS A 113 24.19 9.30 -3.81
CA HIS A 113 23.44 9.80 -2.66
C HIS A 113 24.32 10.38 -1.54
N GLN A 114 25.65 10.26 -1.63
CA GLN A 114 26.55 10.49 -0.47
C GLN A 114 26.37 11.88 0.15
N SER A 115 26.46 12.96 -0.63
CA SER A 115 26.32 14.32 -0.11
C SER A 115 24.93 14.58 0.49
N ALA A 116 23.88 14.10 -0.20
CA ALA A 116 22.51 14.23 0.29
C ALA A 116 22.29 13.42 1.58
N TRP A 117 22.92 12.26 1.72
CA TRP A 117 22.81 11.43 2.94
C TRP A 117 23.52 12.09 4.13
N GLN A 118 24.69 12.70 3.92
CA GLN A 118 25.36 13.51 4.93
C GLN A 118 24.47 14.66 5.40
N ASP A 119 23.93 15.41 4.46
CA ASP A 119 23.03 16.53 4.74
C ASP A 119 21.74 16.06 5.46
N GLY A 120 21.20 14.92 5.07
CA GLY A 120 20.03 14.31 5.70
C GLY A 120 20.27 13.91 7.16
N GLN A 121 21.37 13.21 7.46
CA GLN A 121 21.70 12.84 8.85
C GLN A 121 21.91 14.10 9.72
N ARG A 122 22.60 15.12 9.18
CA ARG A 122 22.81 16.39 9.88
C ARG A 122 21.48 17.12 10.11
N ALA A 123 20.59 17.12 9.12
CA ALA A 123 19.26 17.72 9.22
C ALA A 123 18.44 17.11 10.35
N VAL A 124 18.39 15.77 10.46
CA VAL A 124 17.68 15.08 11.54
C VAL A 124 18.21 15.49 12.91
N ARG A 125 19.55 15.61 13.08
CA ARG A 125 20.17 16.07 14.33
C ARG A 125 19.78 17.50 14.68
N LEU A 126 19.80 18.42 13.70
CA LEU A 126 19.36 19.81 13.88
C LEU A 126 17.88 19.90 14.27
N VAL A 127 17.01 19.17 13.56
CA VAL A 127 15.58 19.11 13.89
C VAL A 127 15.36 18.61 15.31
N ARG A 128 16.07 17.56 15.73
CA ARG A 128 16.00 17.01 17.09
C ARG A 128 16.50 18.00 18.15
N ALA A 129 17.60 18.71 17.89
CA ALA A 129 18.12 19.74 18.78
C ALA A 129 17.13 20.89 18.99
N ASP A 130 16.39 21.25 17.94
CA ASP A 130 15.43 22.36 17.93
C ASP A 130 14.05 21.99 18.48
N ALA A 131 13.77 20.69 18.73
CA ALA A 131 12.47 20.17 19.06
C ALA A 131 11.78 20.93 20.21
N LYS A 132 12.47 21.08 21.34
CA LYS A 132 11.94 21.79 22.52
C LYS A 132 11.63 23.27 22.20
N ARG A 133 12.51 23.95 21.49
CA ARG A 133 12.35 25.37 21.11
C ARG A 133 11.15 25.57 20.19
N ARG A 134 10.89 24.60 19.32
CA ARG A 134 9.80 24.65 18.31
C ARG A 134 8.50 23.99 18.78
N GLY A 135 8.49 23.39 19.98
CA GLY A 135 7.28 22.86 20.59
C GLY A 135 6.82 21.50 20.07
N PHE A 136 7.75 20.60 19.73
CA PHE A 136 7.46 19.22 19.40
C PHE A 136 8.39 18.24 20.17
N ASP A 137 8.03 16.97 20.17
CA ASP A 137 8.76 15.89 20.81
C ASP A 137 9.95 15.46 19.92
N PRO A 138 11.21 15.44 20.45
CA PRO A 138 12.38 14.96 19.70
C PRO A 138 12.28 13.47 19.28
N GLU A 139 11.39 12.69 19.90
CA GLU A 139 11.09 11.30 19.52
C GLU A 139 9.85 11.20 18.62
N LYS A 140 9.38 12.32 18.05
CA LYS A 140 8.30 12.37 17.06
C LYS A 140 8.72 13.12 15.81
N ILE A 141 9.75 12.61 15.15
CA ILE A 141 10.30 13.13 13.89
C ILE A 141 10.05 12.13 12.77
N GLY A 142 9.25 12.51 11.79
CA GLY A 142 9.02 11.74 10.57
C GLY A 142 9.67 12.37 9.35
N VAL A 143 9.81 11.57 8.31
CA VAL A 143 10.31 12.00 7.01
C VAL A 143 9.37 11.59 5.90
N ILE A 144 9.21 12.45 4.89
CA ILE A 144 8.49 12.14 3.67
C ILE A 144 9.31 12.59 2.47
N GLY A 145 9.44 11.74 1.45
CA GLY A 145 10.21 12.07 0.26
C GLY A 145 9.71 11.39 -0.99
N MET A 146 10.10 11.93 -2.16
CA MET A 146 9.76 11.38 -3.46
C MET A 146 11.00 11.13 -4.31
N SER A 147 11.00 10.08 -5.15
CA SER A 147 12.06 9.81 -6.12
C SER A 147 13.44 9.65 -5.45
N ALA A 148 14.42 10.46 -5.80
CA ALA A 148 15.71 10.54 -5.09
C ALA A 148 15.52 10.93 -3.62
N GLY A 149 14.59 11.85 -3.32
CA GLY A 149 14.18 12.17 -1.95
C GLY A 149 13.52 10.98 -1.25
N GLY A 150 12.73 10.18 -1.97
CA GLY A 150 12.16 8.92 -1.50
C GLY A 150 13.26 7.91 -1.13
N HIS A 151 14.31 7.80 -1.93
CA HIS A 151 15.51 7.01 -1.59
C HIS A 151 16.22 7.54 -0.34
N LEU A 152 16.43 8.87 -0.29
CA LEU A 152 17.10 9.51 0.86
C LEU A 152 16.35 9.25 2.17
N VAL A 153 15.02 9.40 2.18
CA VAL A 153 14.23 9.12 3.40
C VAL A 153 14.27 7.64 3.78
N CYS A 154 14.36 6.72 2.81
CA CYS A 154 14.61 5.30 3.09
C CYS A 154 15.99 5.09 3.72
N MET A 155 17.04 5.77 3.25
CA MET A 155 18.38 5.74 3.87
C MET A 155 18.34 6.22 5.33
N LEU A 156 17.66 7.32 5.60
CA LEU A 156 17.49 7.87 6.96
C LEU A 156 16.70 6.93 7.86
N ALA A 157 15.71 6.24 7.31
CA ALA A 157 14.85 5.30 8.03
C ALA A 157 15.53 3.95 8.35
N THR A 158 16.48 3.51 7.54
CA THR A 158 17.05 2.14 7.62
C THR A 158 18.51 2.08 8.04
N SER A 159 19.25 3.20 7.99
CA SER A 159 20.72 3.22 8.12
C SER A 159 21.21 4.29 9.09
N ALA A 160 20.42 4.57 10.14
CA ALA A 160 20.71 5.64 11.09
C ALA A 160 21.96 5.39 11.95
N LEU A 161 22.33 4.13 12.16
CA LEU A 161 23.52 3.76 12.95
C LEU A 161 24.80 3.73 12.11
N THR A 162 24.70 3.95 10.79
CA THR A 162 25.85 4.03 9.89
C THR A 162 26.21 5.50 9.66
N PRO A 163 27.32 6.02 10.19
CA PRO A 163 27.72 7.41 9.97
C PRO A 163 28.03 7.66 8.49
N SER A 164 27.43 8.70 7.93
CA SER A 164 27.73 9.14 6.55
C SER A 164 28.93 10.08 6.47
N TYR A 165 29.38 10.61 7.61
CA TYR A 165 30.51 11.52 7.75
C TYR A 165 31.16 11.40 9.14
N ALA A 166 32.39 11.90 9.27
CA ALA A 166 33.07 11.98 10.55
C ALA A 166 32.49 13.11 11.42
N LYS A 167 32.47 12.91 12.75
CA LYS A 167 31.98 13.91 13.71
C LYS A 167 32.64 15.29 13.51
N ILE A 168 31.82 16.32 13.41
CA ILE A 168 32.24 17.70 13.20
C ILE A 168 32.15 18.54 14.48
N ASP A 169 31.04 18.43 15.22
CA ASP A 169 30.79 19.18 16.44
C ASP A 169 29.91 18.40 17.42
N ALA A 170 29.50 19.04 18.52
CA ALA A 170 28.68 18.42 19.57
C ALA A 170 27.26 18.03 19.07
N LEU A 171 26.76 18.64 18.00
CA LEU A 171 25.45 18.27 17.43
C LEU A 171 25.48 16.83 16.91
N ASP A 172 26.63 16.33 16.46
CA ASP A 172 26.79 14.98 15.93
C ASP A 172 26.75 13.90 17.01
N ASP A 173 26.71 14.25 18.29
CA ASP A 173 26.43 13.32 19.40
C ASP A 173 24.93 12.98 19.49
N LEU A 174 24.06 13.81 18.90
CA LEU A 174 22.64 13.51 18.86
C LEU A 174 22.33 12.38 17.86
N PRO A 175 21.34 11.52 18.16
CA PRO A 175 20.93 10.48 17.25
C PRO A 175 20.31 11.08 15.98
N CYS A 176 20.58 10.44 14.82
CA CYS A 176 20.02 10.83 13.53
C CYS A 176 18.93 9.86 13.00
N HIS A 177 18.41 8.97 13.85
CA HIS A 177 17.28 8.14 13.47
C HIS A 177 16.00 8.97 13.37
N VAL A 178 15.09 8.52 12.52
CA VAL A 178 13.73 9.04 12.41
C VAL A 178 12.74 8.03 12.99
N ASN A 179 11.54 8.47 13.33
CA ASN A 179 10.57 7.62 14.01
C ASN A 179 9.57 6.96 13.04
N TRP A 180 9.37 7.55 11.85
CA TRP A 180 8.63 6.96 10.73
C TRP A 180 9.05 7.57 9.40
N CYS A 181 8.70 6.87 8.32
CA CYS A 181 9.04 7.28 6.97
C CYS A 181 7.85 7.06 6.02
N VAL A 182 7.63 8.02 5.12
CA VAL A 182 6.74 7.89 3.96
C VAL A 182 7.58 8.04 2.70
N ALA A 183 7.68 6.97 1.93
CA ALA A 183 8.51 6.90 0.73
C ALA A 183 7.63 6.84 -0.53
N ASN A 184 7.58 7.94 -1.29
CA ASN A 184 6.85 8.01 -2.54
C ASN A 184 7.77 7.74 -3.73
N ALA A 185 7.42 6.78 -4.57
CA ALA A 185 8.16 6.40 -5.76
C ALA A 185 9.68 6.41 -5.55
N PRO A 186 10.21 5.77 -4.47
CA PRO A 186 11.64 5.85 -4.16
C PRO A 186 12.46 5.23 -5.30
N ALA A 187 13.37 6.03 -5.87
CA ALA A 187 14.33 5.57 -6.85
C ALA A 187 15.48 4.81 -6.17
N TYR A 188 16.31 4.12 -6.93
CA TYR A 188 17.59 3.52 -6.49
C TYR A 188 17.51 2.48 -5.36
N ASN A 189 16.35 1.94 -5.07
CA ASN A 189 16.17 0.96 -4.00
C ASN A 189 16.69 -0.44 -4.35
N THR A 190 17.06 -0.72 -5.61
CA THR A 190 17.66 -1.97 -6.04
C THR A 190 19.16 -1.85 -6.28
N GLU A 191 19.91 -2.93 -6.13
CA GLU A 191 21.35 -3.01 -6.43
C GLU A 191 21.66 -2.56 -7.86
N THR A 192 20.85 -2.98 -8.83
CA THR A 192 21.03 -2.65 -10.25
C THR A 192 20.77 -1.19 -10.58
N ALA A 193 20.04 -0.46 -9.73
CA ALA A 193 19.75 0.96 -9.89
C ALA A 193 20.58 1.86 -8.96
N ALA A 194 21.56 1.31 -8.24
CA ALA A 194 22.39 2.07 -7.29
C ALA A 194 23.26 3.13 -7.97
N ASP A 195 23.52 3.00 -9.27
CA ASP A 195 24.20 4.00 -10.11
C ASP A 195 23.33 5.20 -10.45
N GLY A 196 22.06 5.18 -10.04
CA GLY A 196 21.10 6.25 -10.29
C GLY A 196 20.46 6.24 -11.66
N SER A 197 20.57 5.14 -12.41
CA SER A 197 19.84 5.00 -13.68
C SER A 197 18.44 4.40 -13.46
N PRO A 198 17.43 4.82 -14.24
CA PRO A 198 16.15 4.13 -14.26
C PRO A 198 16.31 2.71 -14.82
N ARG A 199 15.53 1.78 -14.30
CA ARG A 199 15.47 0.41 -14.84
C ARG A 199 14.10 0.14 -15.43
N PRO A 200 14.04 -0.37 -16.68
CA PRO A 200 12.78 -0.75 -17.28
C PRO A 200 12.05 -1.79 -16.43
N GLN A 201 10.75 -1.85 -16.59
CA GLN A 201 9.93 -2.89 -16.00
C GLN A 201 10.00 -4.14 -16.87
N ASP A 202 11.06 -4.90 -16.75
CA ASP A 202 11.45 -5.96 -17.66
C ASP A 202 10.90 -7.35 -17.28
N GLY A 203 9.88 -7.44 -16.43
CA GLY A 203 9.37 -8.72 -15.94
C GLY A 203 10.34 -9.45 -15.01
N THR A 204 11.37 -8.77 -14.49
CA THR A 204 12.30 -9.35 -13.55
C THR A 204 11.61 -9.67 -12.23
N THR A 205 11.72 -10.91 -11.77
CA THR A 205 11.12 -11.34 -10.50
C THR A 205 11.88 -10.77 -9.31
N LEU A 206 11.21 -10.61 -8.17
CA LEU A 206 11.82 -10.13 -6.92
C LEU A 206 12.98 -11.02 -6.48
N THR A 207 12.95 -12.32 -6.78
CA THR A 207 14.01 -13.28 -6.44
C THR A 207 15.32 -13.04 -7.17
N LYS A 208 15.30 -12.37 -8.31
CA LYS A 208 16.49 -12.03 -9.11
C LYS A 208 17.06 -10.64 -8.79
N LEU A 209 16.35 -9.87 -7.98
CA LEU A 209 16.75 -8.53 -7.58
C LEU A 209 17.24 -8.53 -6.14
N LYS A 210 18.17 -7.63 -5.84
CA LYS A 210 18.65 -7.35 -4.49
C LYS A 210 18.37 -5.90 -4.12
N VAL A 211 18.14 -5.68 -2.85
CA VAL A 211 18.08 -4.33 -2.28
C VAL A 211 19.42 -3.63 -2.48
N ASN A 212 19.39 -2.32 -2.69
CA ASN A 212 20.60 -1.50 -2.74
C ASN A 212 21.43 -1.72 -1.46
N PRO A 213 22.72 -2.10 -1.57
CA PRO A 213 23.57 -2.44 -0.43
C PRO A 213 23.87 -1.25 0.50
N SER A 214 23.51 -0.03 0.10
CA SER A 214 23.59 1.15 0.95
C SER A 214 22.60 1.11 2.12
N PHE A 215 21.48 0.41 1.99
CA PHE A 215 20.53 0.21 3.10
C PHE A 215 21.08 -0.82 4.10
N LYS A 216 21.13 -0.46 5.37
CA LYS A 216 21.70 -1.32 6.43
C LYS A 216 20.66 -2.05 7.27
N PHE A 217 19.41 -1.58 7.26
CA PHE A 217 18.33 -2.15 8.07
C PHE A 217 18.79 -2.44 9.50
N ASP A 218 19.28 -1.39 10.16
CA ASP A 218 19.86 -1.46 11.50
C ASP A 218 18.80 -1.48 12.62
N ALA A 219 19.23 -1.57 13.87
CA ALA A 219 18.35 -1.64 15.04
C ALA A 219 17.51 -0.35 15.27
N LYS A 220 17.75 0.71 14.53
CA LYS A 220 16.96 1.96 14.53
C LYS A 220 16.07 2.09 13.30
N THR A 221 15.98 1.07 12.47
CA THR A 221 15.05 1.02 11.34
C THR A 221 13.62 1.25 11.84
N CYS A 222 12.96 2.26 11.28
CA CYS A 222 11.62 2.67 11.70
C CYS A 222 10.51 2.15 10.76
N PRO A 223 9.23 2.24 11.16
CA PRO A 223 8.11 1.94 10.27
C PRO A 223 8.13 2.79 9.00
N ILE A 224 7.85 2.15 7.85
CA ILE A 224 7.85 2.80 6.54
C ILE A 224 6.55 2.49 5.78
N SER A 225 5.93 3.53 5.19
CA SER A 225 4.86 3.40 4.21
C SER A 225 5.38 3.72 2.81
N PHE A 226 5.38 2.73 1.91
CA PHE A 226 5.80 2.87 0.53
C PHE A 226 4.61 3.09 -0.39
N HIS A 227 4.72 4.06 -1.30
CA HIS A 227 3.74 4.37 -2.33
C HIS A 227 4.43 4.43 -3.69
N HIS A 228 4.12 3.53 -4.62
CA HIS A 228 4.86 3.42 -5.87
C HIS A 228 3.94 3.14 -7.06
N GLY A 229 4.18 3.80 -8.17
CA GLY A 229 3.48 3.55 -9.43
C GLY A 229 3.90 2.23 -10.07
N GLY A 230 2.95 1.43 -10.52
CA GLY A 230 3.21 0.17 -11.21
C GLY A 230 3.95 0.33 -12.54
N MET A 231 3.78 1.49 -13.19
CA MET A 231 4.42 1.85 -14.46
C MET A 231 5.65 2.77 -14.29
N ASP A 232 6.13 2.91 -13.07
CA ASP A 232 7.29 3.76 -12.77
C ASP A 232 8.58 3.17 -13.39
N PRO A 233 9.39 3.95 -14.15
CA PRO A 233 10.65 3.48 -14.70
C PRO A 233 11.70 3.14 -13.62
N TYR A 234 11.56 3.64 -12.39
CA TYR A 234 12.44 3.26 -11.27
C TYR A 234 11.97 2.01 -10.52
N THR A 235 11.20 1.22 -11.10
CA THR A 235 10.60 -0.07 -10.71
C THR A 235 10.10 -0.19 -9.26
N PRO A 236 8.79 -0.44 -9.06
CA PRO A 236 8.21 -0.67 -7.74
C PRO A 236 8.76 -1.92 -7.03
N ASN A 237 9.49 -2.79 -7.76
CA ASN A 237 10.17 -3.94 -7.17
C ASN A 237 11.14 -3.52 -6.06
N GLY A 238 11.77 -2.34 -6.16
CA GLY A 238 12.64 -1.81 -5.11
C GLY A 238 11.90 -1.57 -3.79
N SER A 239 10.70 -1.00 -3.86
CA SER A 239 9.83 -0.84 -2.67
C SER A 239 9.37 -2.17 -2.09
N ALA A 240 9.01 -3.14 -2.95
CA ALA A 240 8.60 -4.48 -2.52
C ALA A 240 9.75 -5.24 -1.84
N LEU A 241 10.99 -5.09 -2.31
CA LEU A 241 12.18 -5.67 -1.68
C LEU A 241 12.45 -5.05 -0.31
N CYS A 242 12.41 -3.72 -0.19
CA CYS A 242 12.58 -3.05 1.10
C CYS A 242 11.47 -3.44 2.09
N TYR A 243 10.23 -3.53 1.64
CA TYR A 243 9.11 -4.04 2.43
C TYR A 243 9.39 -5.45 2.99
N ARG A 244 9.94 -6.35 2.17
CA ARG A 244 10.32 -7.72 2.62
C ARG A 244 11.40 -7.69 3.70
N GLU A 245 12.41 -6.84 3.56
CA GLU A 245 13.46 -6.71 4.59
C GLU A 245 12.88 -6.20 5.92
N LEU A 246 11.96 -5.21 5.87
CA LEU A 246 11.27 -4.73 7.07
C LEU A 246 10.45 -5.84 7.75
N ARG A 247 9.78 -6.68 6.98
CA ARG A 247 9.05 -7.82 7.54
C ARG A 247 9.97 -8.84 8.23
N LYS A 248 11.14 -9.14 7.67
CA LYS A 248 12.14 -10.01 8.32
C LYS A 248 12.55 -9.45 9.69
N LEU A 249 12.64 -8.13 9.82
CA LEU A 249 12.95 -7.44 11.06
C LEU A 249 11.74 -7.25 11.97
N LYS A 250 10.53 -7.65 11.54
CA LYS A 250 9.26 -7.39 12.25
C LYS A 250 8.99 -5.90 12.49
N VAL A 251 9.49 -5.05 11.61
CA VAL A 251 9.20 -3.62 11.60
C VAL A 251 7.90 -3.40 10.84
N PRO A 252 6.88 -2.72 11.40
CA PRO A 252 5.63 -2.44 10.71
C PRO A 252 5.86 -1.68 9.42
N ALA A 253 5.23 -2.12 8.33
CA ALA A 253 5.41 -1.50 7.04
C ALA A 253 4.13 -1.55 6.19
N GLU A 254 4.00 -0.60 5.27
CA GLU A 254 2.98 -0.61 4.23
C GLU A 254 3.61 -0.60 2.85
N LEU A 255 2.97 -1.27 1.92
CA LEU A 255 3.36 -1.28 0.52
C LEU A 255 2.11 -1.04 -0.34
N HIS A 256 2.08 0.10 -1.00
CA HIS A 256 0.98 0.51 -1.87
C HIS A 256 1.50 0.67 -3.30
N LEU A 257 1.10 -0.26 -4.17
CA LEU A 257 1.50 -0.31 -5.58
C LEU A 257 0.28 -0.04 -6.45
N TYR A 258 0.34 1.02 -7.23
CA TYR A 258 -0.75 1.53 -8.07
C TYR A 258 -0.50 1.13 -9.53
N ALA A 259 -1.21 0.13 -10.04
CA ALA A 259 -0.93 -0.57 -11.30
C ALA A 259 -0.63 0.30 -12.52
N ASP A 260 -1.39 1.36 -12.70
CA ASP A 260 -1.39 2.24 -13.87
C ASP A 260 -0.77 3.62 -13.61
N ALA A 261 -0.23 3.82 -12.42
CA ALA A 261 0.46 5.04 -12.05
C ALA A 261 1.94 5.03 -12.51
N GLY A 262 2.40 6.16 -13.01
CA GLY A 262 3.80 6.40 -13.36
C GLY A 262 4.63 6.90 -12.19
N HIS A 263 5.76 7.55 -12.51
CA HIS A 263 6.63 8.19 -11.52
C HIS A 263 5.94 9.41 -10.90
N GLY A 264 5.71 9.40 -9.59
CA GLY A 264 5.02 10.48 -8.91
C GLY A 264 4.68 10.18 -7.45
N ALA A 265 4.12 11.16 -6.75
CA ALA A 265 3.59 10.96 -5.41
C ALA A 265 2.15 10.45 -5.50
N HIS A 266 1.91 9.27 -4.95
CA HIS A 266 0.62 8.61 -4.92
C HIS A 266 0.15 8.38 -3.47
N GLY A 267 -1.14 8.19 -3.26
CA GLY A 267 -1.70 7.67 -2.02
C GLY A 267 -1.45 8.52 -0.77
N PHE A 268 -1.42 9.85 -0.88
CA PHE A 268 -1.15 10.72 0.27
C PHE A 268 -2.16 10.51 1.42
N GLU A 269 -3.44 10.29 1.11
CA GLU A 269 -4.46 9.98 2.13
C GLU A 269 -4.13 8.69 2.88
N ARG A 270 -3.61 7.68 2.19
CA ARG A 270 -3.17 6.44 2.81
C ARG A 270 -1.95 6.66 3.72
N ALA A 271 -1.02 7.52 3.31
CA ALA A 271 0.11 7.91 4.14
C ALA A 271 -0.34 8.62 5.44
N LEU A 272 -1.37 9.47 5.36
CA LEU A 272 -1.97 10.09 6.55
C LEU A 272 -2.61 9.05 7.47
N GLU A 273 -3.29 8.08 6.91
CA GLU A 273 -3.88 6.97 7.66
C GLU A 273 -2.83 6.10 8.34
N PHE A 274 -1.73 5.79 7.66
CA PHE A 274 -0.58 5.10 8.26
C PHE A 274 -0.05 5.87 9.48
N MET A 275 0.18 7.17 9.34
CA MET A 275 0.66 7.99 10.45
C MET A 275 -0.33 8.00 11.62
N HIS A 276 -1.62 8.04 11.35
CA HIS A 276 -2.68 7.99 12.35
C HIS A 276 -2.76 6.63 13.04
N GLN A 277 -2.80 5.54 12.28
CA GLN A 277 -2.86 4.16 12.81
C GLN A 277 -1.66 3.83 13.71
N MET A 278 -0.49 4.34 13.36
CA MET A 278 0.73 4.19 14.14
C MET A 278 0.84 5.19 15.30
N ASN A 279 -0.16 6.05 15.48
CA ASN A 279 -0.19 7.11 16.50
C ASN A 279 0.96 8.13 16.40
N PHE A 280 1.50 8.33 15.22
CA PHE A 280 2.54 9.34 15.03
C PHE A 280 1.99 10.76 15.10
N ASP A 281 0.71 10.96 14.82
CA ASP A 281 0.01 12.21 15.00
C ASP A 281 -0.49 12.47 16.44
N GLY A 282 -0.32 11.50 17.36
CA GLY A 282 -0.72 11.61 18.76
C GLY A 282 -2.24 11.69 18.99
N ARG A 283 -3.04 11.38 17.96
CA ARG A 283 -4.52 11.52 17.98
C ARG A 283 -5.27 10.21 18.13
N LEU A 284 -4.57 9.09 18.25
CA LEU A 284 -5.21 7.83 18.58
C LEU A 284 -5.80 7.94 19.99
N GLU A 285 -7.02 8.48 20.06
CA GLU A 285 -7.85 8.25 21.22
C GLU A 285 -7.99 6.74 21.39
N LYS A 286 -7.91 6.27 22.65
CA LYS A 286 -8.36 4.93 23.02
C LYS A 286 -9.89 4.86 22.83
N ARG A 287 -10.35 5.02 21.60
CA ARG A 287 -11.73 4.73 21.26
C ARG A 287 -11.88 3.22 21.39
N GLN A 288 -12.69 2.81 22.34
CA GLN A 288 -13.37 1.54 22.23
C GLN A 288 -13.99 1.53 20.84
N VAL A 289 -13.51 0.65 19.97
CA VAL A 289 -14.18 0.38 18.69
C VAL A 289 -15.62 0.10 19.05
N PRO A 290 -16.59 0.86 18.57
CA PRO A 290 -17.97 0.46 18.75
C PRO A 290 -18.08 -0.93 18.12
N GLN A 291 -18.32 -1.95 18.93
CA GLN A 291 -18.63 -3.31 18.43
C GLN A 291 -19.96 -3.34 17.66
N ASP A 292 -20.57 -2.21 17.49
CA ASP A 292 -21.88 -2.03 16.88
C ASP A 292 -21.75 -1.39 15.48
N HIS A 293 -21.08 -2.12 14.56
CA HIS A 293 -21.42 -1.99 13.14
C HIS A 293 -22.69 -2.83 12.87
N ARG A 294 -23.71 -2.67 13.65
CA ARG A 294 -25.06 -2.96 13.21
C ARG A 294 -25.38 -1.88 12.19
N PHE A 295 -25.28 -2.24 10.92
CA PHE A 295 -26.00 -1.50 9.90
C PHE A 295 -27.42 -1.37 10.40
N MET A 296 -27.89 -0.13 10.55
CA MET A 296 -29.23 0.16 11.06
C MET A 296 -30.22 -0.59 10.18
N PRO A 297 -31.18 -1.35 10.76
CA PRO A 297 -32.28 -1.89 10.00
C PRO A 297 -33.19 -0.74 9.65
N GLY A 298 -32.98 -0.14 8.50
CA GLY A 298 -33.75 1.03 8.05
C GLY A 298 -33.56 1.33 6.59
N ASP A 299 -32.43 0.87 6.02
CA ASP A 299 -32.19 1.04 4.60
C ASP A 299 -32.88 -0.11 3.86
N THR A 300 -33.80 0.23 2.99
CA THR A 300 -34.60 -0.66 2.16
C THR A 300 -33.76 -1.24 1.02
N ILE A 301 -32.68 -1.97 1.36
CA ILE A 301 -31.90 -2.72 0.38
C ILE A 301 -32.67 -3.96 0.01
N ARG A 302 -33.07 -4.05 -1.25
CA ARG A 302 -33.76 -5.21 -1.78
C ARG A 302 -32.77 -6.39 -1.83
N THR A 303 -33.10 -7.47 -1.11
CA THR A 303 -32.35 -8.72 -1.13
C THR A 303 -33.20 -9.83 -1.72
N GLU A 304 -32.60 -10.62 -2.61
CA GLU A 304 -33.22 -11.81 -3.23
C GLU A 304 -32.28 -12.99 -3.08
N LYS A 305 -32.79 -14.11 -2.56
CA LYS A 305 -32.04 -15.35 -2.36
C LYS A 305 -32.34 -16.34 -3.48
N GLU A 306 -31.30 -16.92 -4.07
CA GLU A 306 -31.41 -17.92 -5.13
C GLU A 306 -30.48 -19.11 -4.85
N MET A 307 -31.01 -20.35 -5.05
CA MET A 307 -30.21 -21.56 -4.88
C MET A 307 -29.25 -21.75 -6.06
N LEU A 308 -28.00 -22.14 -5.79
CA LEU A 308 -26.99 -22.30 -6.86
C LEU A 308 -27.28 -23.49 -7.76
N TRP A 309 -27.80 -24.59 -7.19
CA TRP A 309 -27.99 -25.83 -7.92
C TRP A 309 -29.45 -26.27 -7.96
N PRO A 310 -29.92 -26.82 -9.06
CA PRO A 310 -31.21 -27.52 -9.07
C PRO A 310 -31.22 -28.65 -8.06
N LYS A 311 -32.38 -28.93 -7.46
CA LYS A 311 -32.54 -29.95 -6.45
C LYS A 311 -31.97 -31.30 -6.91
N GLY A 312 -31.05 -31.86 -6.10
CA GLY A 312 -30.44 -33.16 -6.35
C GLY A 312 -29.35 -33.17 -7.44
N LYS A 313 -28.96 -32.01 -7.97
CA LYS A 313 -27.92 -31.89 -9.02
C LYS A 313 -26.63 -31.18 -8.53
N THR A 314 -26.44 -31.05 -7.24
CA THR A 314 -25.22 -30.48 -6.66
C THR A 314 -24.02 -31.39 -6.95
N PRO A 315 -22.99 -30.93 -7.69
CA PRO A 315 -21.84 -31.78 -8.02
C PRO A 315 -21.02 -32.09 -6.76
N ASP A 316 -20.45 -33.29 -6.71
CA ASP A 316 -19.58 -33.73 -5.61
C ASP A 316 -20.13 -33.45 -4.20
N ALA A 317 -21.45 -33.56 -4.02
CA ALA A 317 -22.08 -33.35 -2.72
C ALA A 317 -21.44 -34.29 -1.66
N SER A 318 -21.09 -33.73 -0.51
CA SER A 318 -20.49 -34.49 0.60
C SER A 318 -21.41 -34.45 1.80
N ALA A 319 -21.57 -35.62 2.46
CA ALA A 319 -22.47 -35.77 3.60
C ALA A 319 -22.14 -34.88 4.80
N ASN A 320 -20.89 -34.43 4.92
CA ASN A 320 -20.46 -33.52 5.98
C ASN A 320 -20.88 -32.05 5.74
N GLN A 321 -21.35 -31.69 4.54
CA GLN A 321 -21.75 -30.33 4.21
C GLN A 321 -23.13 -29.98 4.80
N LYS A 322 -23.22 -28.86 5.50
CA LYS A 322 -24.33 -28.57 6.42
C LYS A 322 -25.49 -27.81 5.77
N TYR A 323 -25.33 -27.28 4.57
CA TYR A 323 -26.38 -26.51 3.89
C TYR A 323 -26.21 -26.51 2.38
N ASP A 324 -27.31 -26.30 1.68
CA ASP A 324 -27.30 -26.11 0.24
C ASP A 324 -26.78 -24.70 -0.09
N PRO A 325 -25.89 -24.58 -1.08
CA PRO A 325 -25.29 -23.27 -1.44
C PRO A 325 -26.29 -22.39 -2.19
N TYR A 326 -26.20 -21.09 -1.93
CA TYR A 326 -27.07 -20.09 -2.54
C TYR A 326 -26.33 -18.76 -2.74
N LEU A 327 -26.90 -17.89 -3.53
CA LEU A 327 -26.47 -16.51 -3.65
C LEU A 327 -27.56 -15.56 -3.17
N VAL A 328 -27.15 -14.35 -2.77
CA VAL A 328 -28.07 -13.29 -2.37
C VAL A 328 -27.69 -12.03 -3.14
N TRP A 329 -28.67 -11.51 -3.87
CA TRP A 329 -28.58 -10.23 -4.55
C TRP A 329 -28.82 -9.08 -3.58
N PHE A 330 -27.93 -8.11 -3.58
CA PHE A 330 -28.05 -6.83 -2.89
C PHE A 330 -28.14 -5.74 -3.96
N VAL A 331 -29.34 -5.21 -4.16
CA VAL A 331 -29.63 -4.24 -5.22
C VAL A 331 -29.72 -2.84 -4.61
N PRO A 332 -28.91 -1.86 -5.07
CA PRO A 332 -28.94 -0.51 -4.54
C PRO A 332 -30.25 0.20 -4.91
N GLU A 333 -30.70 1.14 -4.08
CA GLU A 333 -31.86 1.99 -4.39
C GLU A 333 -31.67 2.76 -5.71
N LYS A 334 -30.44 3.24 -5.93
CA LYS A 334 -30.07 3.96 -7.14
C LYS A 334 -28.85 3.32 -7.78
N LEU A 335 -29.05 2.72 -8.95
CA LEU A 335 -27.94 2.25 -9.77
C LEU A 335 -27.15 3.43 -10.34
N THR A 336 -25.85 3.47 -10.10
CA THR A 336 -24.92 4.41 -10.74
C THR A 336 -24.00 3.71 -11.74
N THR A 337 -23.97 2.38 -11.72
CA THR A 337 -23.17 1.54 -12.61
C THR A 337 -23.95 0.27 -12.98
N LYS A 338 -23.67 -0.27 -14.16
CA LYS A 338 -24.18 -1.58 -14.59
C LYS A 338 -23.25 -2.74 -14.19
N ALA A 339 -22.14 -2.45 -13.51
CA ALA A 339 -21.20 -3.45 -13.03
C ALA A 339 -21.74 -4.21 -11.83
N ILE A 340 -21.27 -5.46 -11.64
CA ILE A 340 -21.70 -6.36 -10.59
C ILE A 340 -20.48 -6.85 -9.82
N GLN A 341 -20.54 -6.80 -8.48
CA GLN A 341 -19.52 -7.39 -7.64
C GLN A 341 -20.02 -8.66 -6.99
N VAL A 342 -19.44 -9.79 -7.35
CA VAL A 342 -19.65 -11.05 -6.63
C VAL A 342 -18.72 -11.10 -5.43
N VAL A 343 -19.26 -11.39 -4.25
CA VAL A 343 -18.53 -11.43 -2.97
C VAL A 343 -18.52 -12.84 -2.42
N VAL A 344 -17.33 -13.36 -2.12
CA VAL A 344 -17.08 -14.71 -1.61
C VAL A 344 -16.48 -14.61 -0.21
N PRO A 345 -17.26 -14.75 0.87
CA PRO A 345 -16.77 -14.63 2.23
C PRO A 345 -15.73 -15.68 2.60
N GLY A 346 -14.93 -15.43 3.64
CA GLY A 346 -13.98 -16.38 4.20
C GLY A 346 -14.60 -17.37 5.18
N GLY A 347 -13.74 -17.97 6.02
CA GLY A 347 -14.14 -18.97 7.03
C GLY A 347 -13.33 -20.25 6.97
N GLY A 348 -12.13 -20.24 6.36
CA GLY A 348 -11.18 -21.34 6.34
C GLY A 348 -11.69 -22.60 5.61
N TYR A 349 -12.75 -22.51 4.83
CA TYR A 349 -13.53 -23.63 4.28
C TYR A 349 -14.24 -24.47 5.33
N TYR A 350 -14.34 -24.04 6.58
CA TYR A 350 -15.10 -24.72 7.63
C TYR A 350 -16.51 -24.14 7.78
N PHE A 351 -16.64 -22.86 7.51
CA PHE A 351 -17.90 -22.11 7.47
C PHE A 351 -17.80 -20.97 6.45
N CYS A 352 -18.90 -20.29 6.19
CA CYS A 352 -18.92 -19.09 5.35
C CYS A 352 -19.29 -17.89 6.20
N ASN A 353 -18.40 -16.90 6.31
CA ASN A 353 -18.57 -15.70 7.15
C ASN A 353 -19.47 -14.65 6.45
N PHE A 354 -20.68 -15.06 6.07
CA PHE A 354 -21.60 -14.26 5.28
C PHE A 354 -21.90 -12.88 5.91
N ASN A 355 -22.14 -12.86 7.23
CA ASN A 355 -22.52 -11.64 7.93
C ASN A 355 -21.33 -10.70 8.19
N GLY A 356 -20.11 -11.21 8.29
CA GLY A 356 -18.91 -10.39 8.57
C GLY A 356 -18.19 -9.89 7.32
N GLU A 357 -18.18 -10.70 6.26
CA GLU A 357 -17.39 -10.44 5.04
C GLU A 357 -18.25 -10.43 3.76
N GLY A 358 -19.55 -10.64 3.87
CA GLY A 358 -20.52 -10.56 2.78
C GLY A 358 -21.38 -9.31 2.87
N THR A 359 -22.33 -9.32 3.79
CA THR A 359 -23.35 -8.27 3.95
C THR A 359 -22.77 -6.85 4.09
N PRO A 360 -21.76 -6.58 4.96
CA PRO A 360 -21.23 -5.22 5.10
C PRO A 360 -20.57 -4.69 3.84
N ILE A 361 -19.92 -5.57 3.07
CA ILE A 361 -19.29 -5.22 1.80
C ILE A 361 -20.35 -4.85 0.76
N ALA A 362 -21.41 -5.68 0.68
CA ALA A 362 -22.52 -5.44 -0.23
C ALA A 362 -23.20 -4.08 0.07
N HIS A 363 -23.42 -3.76 1.34
CA HIS A 363 -23.99 -2.46 1.74
C HIS A 363 -23.09 -1.28 1.35
N TYR A 364 -21.77 -1.39 1.58
CA TYR A 364 -20.85 -0.33 1.18
C TYR A 364 -20.90 -0.07 -0.33
N LEU A 365 -20.85 -1.12 -1.14
CA LEU A 365 -20.87 -0.99 -2.60
C LEU A 365 -22.25 -0.55 -3.12
N ASN A 366 -23.35 -0.99 -2.48
CA ASN A 366 -24.67 -0.45 -2.76
C ASN A 366 -24.76 1.06 -2.47
N GLY A 367 -24.12 1.55 -1.42
CA GLY A 367 -23.98 2.99 -1.15
C GLY A 367 -23.26 3.76 -2.26
N LYS A 368 -22.40 3.08 -3.03
CA LYS A 368 -21.75 3.61 -4.26
C LYS A 368 -22.63 3.38 -5.52
N GLY A 369 -23.79 2.74 -5.40
CA GLY A 369 -24.71 2.45 -6.50
C GLY A 369 -24.36 1.22 -7.35
N MET A 370 -23.51 0.31 -6.84
CA MET A 370 -23.14 -0.94 -7.50
C MET A 370 -23.95 -2.11 -6.93
N THR A 371 -24.48 -2.97 -7.80
CA THR A 371 -25.12 -4.23 -7.38
C THR A 371 -24.07 -5.23 -6.88
N CYS A 372 -24.38 -5.88 -5.74
CA CYS A 372 -23.55 -6.94 -5.19
C CYS A 372 -24.31 -8.26 -5.12
N VAL A 373 -23.57 -9.36 -5.25
CA VAL A 373 -24.06 -10.72 -5.07
C VAL A 373 -23.17 -11.44 -4.09
N VAL A 374 -23.69 -11.83 -2.93
CA VAL A 374 -22.93 -12.55 -1.91
C VAL A 374 -23.20 -14.03 -2.04
N VAL A 375 -22.13 -14.84 -2.11
CA VAL A 375 -22.20 -16.29 -2.31
C VAL A 375 -22.05 -17.01 -0.98
N MET A 376 -23.05 -17.81 -0.63
CA MET A 376 -22.99 -18.78 0.46
C MET A 376 -22.58 -20.12 -0.14
N TYR A 377 -21.28 -20.39 -0.21
CA TYR A 377 -20.75 -21.62 -0.77
C TYR A 377 -20.74 -22.77 0.24
N ARG A 378 -20.67 -24.00 -0.24
CA ARG A 378 -20.71 -25.21 0.60
C ARG A 378 -19.54 -25.28 1.57
N CYS A 379 -19.87 -25.49 2.84
CA CYS A 379 -18.97 -25.78 3.95
C CYS A 379 -19.55 -26.87 4.86
N PRO A 380 -18.72 -27.57 5.63
CA PRO A 380 -17.26 -27.56 5.64
C PRO A 380 -16.63 -28.15 4.37
N ARG A 381 -15.31 -28.26 4.36
CA ARG A 381 -14.51 -28.89 3.29
C ARG A 381 -15.08 -30.25 2.94
N PRO A 382 -15.12 -30.66 1.65
CA PRO A 382 -15.60 -31.99 1.28
C PRO A 382 -14.62 -33.07 1.77
N ASP A 383 -15.14 -34.16 2.34
CA ASP A 383 -14.33 -35.28 2.82
C ASP A 383 -13.60 -35.97 1.67
N GLY A 384 -12.30 -36.24 1.86
CA GLY A 384 -11.47 -36.99 0.90
C GLY A 384 -11.19 -36.27 -0.43
N LYS A 385 -11.51 -34.98 -0.54
CA LYS A 385 -11.29 -34.16 -1.74
C LYS A 385 -10.49 -32.88 -1.43
N PRO A 386 -9.97 -32.20 -2.46
CA PRO A 386 -9.30 -30.89 -2.25
C PRO A 386 -10.22 -29.94 -1.47
N LYS A 387 -9.64 -29.23 -0.49
CA LYS A 387 -10.39 -28.35 0.43
C LYS A 387 -11.23 -27.28 -0.27
N HIS A 388 -10.79 -26.81 -1.43
CA HIS A 388 -11.43 -25.75 -2.20
C HIS A 388 -12.49 -26.26 -3.20
N LEU A 389 -12.58 -27.55 -3.46
CA LEU A 389 -13.34 -28.10 -4.60
C LEU A 389 -14.81 -27.64 -4.61
N SER A 390 -15.54 -27.88 -3.54
CA SER A 390 -16.98 -27.54 -3.48
C SER A 390 -17.19 -26.02 -3.56
N GLY A 391 -16.37 -25.23 -2.85
CA GLY A 391 -16.43 -23.76 -2.90
C GLY A 391 -16.09 -23.22 -4.29
N TRP A 392 -15.14 -23.83 -5.00
CA TRP A 392 -14.76 -23.43 -6.35
C TRP A 392 -15.86 -23.73 -7.37
N GLN A 393 -16.51 -24.90 -7.26
CA GLN A 393 -17.69 -25.27 -8.05
C GLN A 393 -18.80 -24.22 -7.86
N ASP A 394 -19.10 -23.90 -6.60
CA ASP A 394 -20.14 -22.95 -6.23
C ASP A 394 -19.83 -21.54 -6.71
N ALA A 395 -18.56 -21.09 -6.63
CA ALA A 395 -18.14 -19.79 -7.13
C ALA A 395 -18.23 -19.67 -8.66
N GLN A 396 -17.79 -20.71 -9.41
CA GLN A 396 -17.97 -20.74 -10.87
C GLN A 396 -19.46 -20.71 -11.24
N ARG A 397 -20.29 -21.48 -10.56
CA ARG A 397 -21.74 -21.53 -10.78
C ARG A 397 -22.38 -20.17 -10.50
N ALA A 398 -22.01 -19.52 -9.40
CA ALA A 398 -22.50 -18.20 -9.05
C ALA A 398 -22.20 -17.15 -10.14
N ILE A 399 -20.98 -17.12 -10.68
CA ILE A 399 -20.61 -16.23 -11.79
C ILE A 399 -21.49 -16.48 -13.02
N ARG A 400 -21.72 -17.75 -13.38
CA ARG A 400 -22.58 -18.11 -14.53
C ARG A 400 -24.02 -17.68 -14.33
N MET A 401 -24.60 -17.88 -13.14
CA MET A 401 -25.94 -17.43 -12.79
C MET A 401 -26.06 -15.91 -12.87
N VAL A 402 -25.13 -15.20 -12.22
CA VAL A 402 -25.08 -13.72 -12.24
C VAL A 402 -25.02 -13.21 -13.68
N ARG A 403 -24.19 -13.82 -14.52
CA ARG A 403 -24.06 -13.44 -15.94
C ARG A 403 -25.36 -13.68 -16.72
N SER A 404 -25.98 -14.81 -16.49
CA SER A 404 -27.25 -15.17 -17.16
C SER A 404 -28.37 -14.20 -16.79
N GLU A 405 -28.44 -13.75 -15.53
CA GLU A 405 -29.53 -12.92 -15.04
C GLU A 405 -29.29 -11.41 -15.18
N ALA A 406 -28.03 -11.00 -15.35
CA ALA A 406 -27.67 -9.58 -15.44
C ALA A 406 -28.52 -8.77 -16.44
N PRO A 407 -28.78 -9.23 -17.70
CA PRO A 407 -29.59 -8.47 -18.65
C PRO A 407 -31.02 -8.21 -18.17
N ALA A 408 -31.68 -9.20 -17.58
CA ALA A 408 -33.04 -9.07 -17.05
C ALA A 408 -33.13 -8.09 -15.88
N ARG A 409 -32.00 -7.83 -15.19
CA ARG A 409 -31.87 -6.89 -14.09
C ARG A 409 -31.37 -5.50 -14.53
N GLY A 410 -31.18 -5.29 -15.86
CA GLY A 410 -30.64 -4.05 -16.41
C GLY A 410 -29.14 -3.84 -16.18
N LEU A 411 -28.42 -4.92 -15.86
CA LEU A 411 -26.97 -4.95 -15.58
C LEU A 411 -26.20 -5.48 -16.80
N ASP A 412 -24.88 -5.28 -16.81
CA ASP A 412 -24.01 -5.72 -17.90
C ASP A 412 -23.37 -7.08 -17.59
N PRO A 413 -23.70 -8.15 -18.36
CA PRO A 413 -23.14 -9.49 -18.14
C PRO A 413 -21.62 -9.57 -18.39
N ASN A 414 -21.03 -8.54 -19.04
CA ASN A 414 -19.60 -8.44 -19.31
C ASN A 414 -18.85 -7.56 -18.30
N ARG A 415 -19.51 -7.15 -17.21
CA ARG A 415 -18.93 -6.31 -16.15
C ARG A 415 -19.14 -6.90 -14.77
N ILE A 416 -18.58 -8.09 -14.59
CA ILE A 416 -18.66 -8.87 -13.36
C ILE A 416 -17.28 -8.99 -12.75
N GLY A 417 -17.13 -8.56 -11.49
CA GLY A 417 -15.93 -8.79 -10.70
C GLY A 417 -16.17 -9.79 -9.58
N ILE A 418 -15.09 -10.37 -9.08
CA ILE A 418 -15.12 -11.23 -7.90
C ILE A 418 -14.25 -10.64 -6.79
N MET A 419 -14.73 -10.64 -5.55
CA MET A 419 -14.01 -10.23 -4.35
C MET A 419 -14.16 -11.32 -3.30
N GLY A 420 -13.09 -11.67 -2.61
CA GLY A 420 -13.21 -12.66 -1.56
C GLY A 420 -12.16 -12.52 -0.47
N PHE A 421 -12.45 -13.10 0.69
CA PHE A 421 -11.75 -12.90 1.95
C PHE A 421 -11.14 -14.20 2.45
N SER A 422 -9.89 -14.21 2.90
CA SER A 422 -9.27 -15.40 3.48
C SER A 422 -9.38 -16.63 2.56
N ALA A 423 -10.08 -17.68 2.95
CA ALA A 423 -10.44 -18.81 2.08
C ALA A 423 -11.25 -18.39 0.85
N GLY A 424 -12.14 -17.39 0.99
CA GLY A 424 -12.82 -16.75 -0.13
C GLY A 424 -11.88 -15.98 -1.04
N GLY A 425 -10.80 -15.40 -0.49
CA GLY A 425 -9.71 -14.80 -1.26
C GLY A 425 -8.95 -15.84 -2.09
N HIS A 426 -8.73 -17.03 -1.55
CA HIS A 426 -8.22 -18.17 -2.31
C HIS A 426 -9.19 -18.59 -3.42
N LEU A 427 -10.51 -18.69 -3.13
CA LEU A 427 -11.53 -18.98 -4.16
C LEU A 427 -11.58 -17.89 -5.24
N THR A 428 -11.36 -16.64 -4.87
CA THR A 428 -11.25 -15.53 -5.82
C THR A 428 -10.08 -15.76 -6.79
N LEU A 429 -8.91 -16.14 -6.27
CA LEU A 429 -7.75 -16.50 -7.09
C LEU A 429 -8.05 -17.74 -7.95
N MET A 430 -8.58 -18.82 -7.36
CA MET A 430 -8.97 -20.03 -8.09
C MET A 430 -9.92 -19.71 -9.25
N THR A 431 -10.97 -18.94 -9.00
CA THR A 431 -12.00 -18.66 -10.01
C THR A 431 -11.47 -17.76 -11.13
N SER A 432 -10.68 -16.72 -10.78
CA SER A 432 -10.16 -15.75 -11.73
C SER A 432 -8.98 -16.25 -12.56
N THR A 433 -8.18 -17.20 -12.05
CA THR A 433 -7.05 -17.77 -12.79
C THR A 433 -7.39 -19.05 -13.54
N ASN A 434 -8.48 -19.72 -13.19
CA ASN A 434 -8.91 -21.00 -13.80
C ASN A 434 -10.25 -20.89 -14.55
N ALA A 435 -10.56 -19.74 -15.14
CA ALA A 435 -11.84 -19.54 -15.81
C ALA A 435 -12.08 -20.50 -17.01
N LYS A 436 -11.00 -21.01 -17.62
CA LYS A 436 -11.06 -21.99 -18.71
C LYS A 436 -11.14 -23.44 -18.24
N THR A 437 -10.92 -23.69 -16.95
CA THR A 437 -10.94 -25.04 -16.37
C THR A 437 -12.27 -25.25 -15.64
N PRO A 438 -13.16 -26.11 -16.16
CA PRO A 438 -14.42 -26.37 -15.48
C PRO A 438 -14.19 -27.10 -14.14
N ALA A 439 -14.76 -26.57 -13.06
CA ALA A 439 -14.71 -27.20 -11.75
C ALA A 439 -15.72 -28.39 -11.63
N TYR A 440 -16.65 -28.47 -12.57
CA TYR A 440 -17.71 -29.49 -12.61
C TYR A 440 -18.23 -29.67 -14.04
N ALA A 441 -18.90 -30.80 -14.29
CA ALA A 441 -19.62 -31.06 -15.54
C ALA A 441 -20.89 -30.22 -15.62
N PRO A 442 -21.28 -29.67 -16.81
CA PRO A 442 -22.50 -28.88 -16.96
C PRO A 442 -23.76 -29.60 -16.43
N VAL A 443 -24.59 -28.86 -15.69
CA VAL A 443 -25.81 -29.38 -15.05
C VAL A 443 -27.08 -28.91 -15.76
N ASP A 444 -27.06 -27.69 -16.29
CA ASP A 444 -28.17 -27.06 -17.01
C ASP A 444 -27.68 -25.95 -17.98
N GLU A 445 -28.62 -25.24 -18.60
CA GLU A 445 -28.35 -24.20 -19.60
C GLU A 445 -27.50 -23.05 -19.05
N THR A 446 -27.59 -22.75 -17.76
CA THR A 446 -26.78 -21.68 -17.10
C THR A 446 -25.29 -21.96 -17.22
N ASP A 447 -24.90 -23.25 -17.25
CA ASP A 447 -23.50 -23.67 -17.33
C ASP A 447 -22.86 -23.44 -18.72
N ARG A 448 -23.66 -23.07 -19.72
CA ARG A 448 -23.14 -22.56 -21.00
C ARG A 448 -22.55 -21.17 -20.91
N GLN A 449 -22.90 -20.41 -19.86
CA GLN A 449 -22.31 -19.09 -19.63
C GLN A 449 -20.83 -19.24 -19.22
N PRO A 450 -19.94 -18.34 -19.70
CA PRO A 450 -18.57 -18.34 -19.22
C PRO A 450 -18.48 -17.90 -17.74
N CYS A 451 -17.49 -18.41 -17.01
CA CYS A 451 -17.25 -18.04 -15.61
C CYS A 451 -16.05 -17.11 -15.40
N ASN A 452 -15.53 -16.52 -16.49
CA ASN A 452 -14.49 -15.49 -16.38
C ASN A 452 -15.04 -14.20 -15.75
N VAL A 453 -14.18 -13.43 -15.12
CA VAL A 453 -14.49 -12.15 -14.49
C VAL A 453 -13.60 -11.04 -15.07
N GLN A 454 -14.06 -9.80 -14.97
CA GLN A 454 -13.35 -8.65 -15.54
C GLN A 454 -12.36 -8.01 -14.57
N TRP A 455 -12.51 -8.29 -13.28
CA TRP A 455 -11.54 -7.94 -12.22
C TRP A 455 -11.67 -8.88 -11.04
N ALA A 456 -10.62 -8.94 -10.22
CA ALA A 456 -10.63 -9.69 -8.98
C ALA A 456 -10.05 -8.86 -7.82
N VAL A 457 -10.59 -9.07 -6.62
CA VAL A 457 -10.14 -8.41 -5.40
C VAL A 457 -9.89 -9.47 -4.32
N PRO A 458 -8.70 -10.09 -4.31
CA PRO A 458 -8.31 -11.00 -3.24
C PRO A 458 -7.95 -10.20 -1.97
N VAL A 459 -8.73 -10.38 -0.90
CA VAL A 459 -8.55 -9.71 0.38
C VAL A 459 -7.96 -10.69 1.39
N TYR A 460 -6.79 -10.41 1.90
CA TYR A 460 -5.97 -11.30 2.76
C TYR A 460 -6.11 -12.79 2.36
N PRO A 461 -5.82 -13.14 1.07
CA PRO A 461 -5.99 -14.50 0.61
C PRO A 461 -5.13 -15.46 1.44
N ALA A 462 -5.77 -16.50 2.00
CA ALA A 462 -5.08 -17.62 2.63
C ALA A 462 -4.71 -18.68 1.58
N TYR A 463 -3.91 -19.66 1.93
CA TYR A 463 -3.60 -20.86 1.12
C TYR A 463 -2.98 -20.61 -0.27
N ALA A 464 -2.47 -19.41 -0.55
CA ALA A 464 -1.88 -19.14 -1.85
C ALA A 464 -0.40 -19.60 -1.97
N LEU A 465 0.23 -19.97 -0.85
CA LEU A 465 1.63 -20.44 -0.79
C LEU A 465 1.70 -21.91 -0.37
N THR A 466 2.67 -22.65 -0.95
CA THR A 466 2.85 -24.10 -0.70
C THR A 466 3.35 -24.40 0.71
N ASP A 467 4.02 -23.49 1.36
CA ASP A 467 4.58 -23.63 2.71
C ASP A 467 3.56 -23.46 3.83
N GLY A 468 2.34 -23.03 3.49
CA GLY A 468 1.26 -22.75 4.44
C GLY A 468 0.08 -23.70 4.36
N ALA A 469 0.20 -24.82 3.67
CA ALA A 469 -0.85 -25.79 3.28
C ALA A 469 -2.21 -25.69 4.01
N ASP A 470 -2.26 -25.84 5.32
CA ASP A 470 -3.49 -25.79 6.12
C ASP A 470 -3.33 -24.99 7.43
N GLN A 471 -2.18 -24.37 7.64
CA GLN A 471 -1.89 -23.54 8.81
C GLN A 471 -1.49 -22.16 8.39
N PRO A 472 -1.74 -21.14 9.23
CA PRO A 472 -1.17 -19.82 9.02
C PRO A 472 0.34 -19.92 8.79
N ASN A 473 0.84 -19.18 7.82
CA ASN A 473 2.25 -19.14 7.51
C ASN A 473 3.03 -18.43 8.62
N THR A 474 3.30 -19.15 9.70
CA THR A 474 3.95 -18.63 10.92
C THR A 474 5.45 -18.41 10.76
N THR A 475 6.07 -18.96 9.72
CA THR A 475 7.51 -18.70 9.43
C THR A 475 7.76 -17.32 8.91
N GLY A 476 6.72 -16.49 8.90
CA GLY A 476 6.78 -15.10 8.49
C GLY A 476 6.59 -14.92 6.99
N GLY A 477 6.50 -16.00 6.19
CA GLY A 477 6.26 -15.92 4.75
C GLY A 477 7.15 -14.95 3.99
N ASN A 478 8.25 -14.55 4.63
CA ASN A 478 9.22 -13.60 4.12
C ASN A 478 10.34 -14.31 3.38
N ASP A 479 10.23 -15.62 3.38
CA ASP A 479 11.20 -16.48 2.74
C ASP A 479 11.06 -16.35 1.21
N ASP A 480 12.18 -16.13 0.56
CA ASP A 480 12.30 -16.12 -0.89
C ASP A 480 11.95 -17.48 -1.50
N SER A 481 11.99 -18.54 -0.70
CA SER A 481 11.59 -19.89 -1.09
C SER A 481 10.06 -20.09 -1.18
N ALA A 482 9.23 -19.17 -0.65
CA ALA A 482 7.78 -19.26 -0.74
C ALA A 482 7.32 -19.32 -2.21
N VAL A 483 6.57 -20.36 -2.56
CA VAL A 483 6.11 -20.65 -3.91
C VAL A 483 4.59 -20.66 -3.94
N LEU A 484 4.00 -20.12 -5.00
CA LEU A 484 2.56 -20.18 -5.21
C LEU A 484 2.10 -21.64 -5.35
N VAL A 485 0.93 -21.95 -4.80
CA VAL A 485 0.30 -23.26 -4.98
C VAL A 485 0.08 -23.56 -6.45
N PRO A 486 0.22 -24.85 -6.88
CA PRO A 486 0.15 -25.22 -8.29
C PRO A 486 -1.25 -25.17 -8.88
N GLU A 487 -2.29 -25.07 -8.06
CA GLU A 487 -3.68 -25.00 -8.52
C GLU A 487 -4.06 -23.70 -9.22
N PHE A 488 -3.25 -22.65 -9.16
CA PHE A 488 -3.50 -21.41 -9.89
C PHE A 488 -2.95 -21.48 -11.33
N SER A 489 -3.83 -21.35 -12.32
CA SER A 489 -3.48 -21.37 -13.75
C SER A 489 -3.46 -19.95 -14.33
N PHE A 490 -2.47 -19.16 -13.93
CA PHE A 490 -2.30 -17.80 -14.47
C PHE A 490 -2.04 -17.84 -15.98
N ASP A 491 -2.87 -17.14 -16.77
CA ASP A 491 -2.73 -17.01 -18.22
C ASP A 491 -3.01 -15.57 -18.69
N ALA A 492 -2.99 -15.35 -20.02
CA ALA A 492 -3.21 -14.04 -20.60
C ALA A 492 -4.64 -13.49 -20.39
N ASP A 493 -5.61 -14.35 -20.07
CA ASP A 493 -7.00 -13.96 -19.79
C ASP A 493 -7.25 -13.74 -18.29
N THR A 494 -6.23 -13.93 -17.45
CA THR A 494 -6.30 -13.59 -16.01
C THR A 494 -6.59 -12.10 -15.86
N PRO A 495 -7.65 -11.70 -15.13
CA PRO A 495 -8.08 -10.31 -15.06
C PRO A 495 -7.11 -9.45 -14.22
N PRO A 496 -7.17 -8.12 -14.36
CA PRO A 496 -6.51 -7.21 -13.43
C PRO A 496 -7.03 -7.43 -12.01
N MET A 497 -6.13 -7.30 -11.01
CA MET A 497 -6.44 -7.57 -9.61
C MET A 497 -6.06 -6.41 -8.70
N CYS A 498 -6.81 -6.26 -7.61
CA CYS A 498 -6.48 -5.37 -6.50
C CYS A 498 -6.33 -6.19 -5.22
N PHE A 499 -5.10 -6.38 -4.75
CA PHE A 499 -4.81 -7.14 -3.54
C PHE A 499 -4.86 -6.23 -2.31
N MET A 500 -5.55 -6.69 -1.25
CA MET A 500 -5.59 -6.06 0.06
C MET A 500 -5.09 -7.05 1.11
N HIS A 501 -4.10 -6.68 1.95
CA HIS A 501 -3.56 -7.58 2.96
C HIS A 501 -3.14 -6.83 4.23
N GLY A 502 -3.31 -7.48 5.39
CA GLY A 502 -2.77 -6.96 6.65
C GLY A 502 -1.29 -7.29 6.80
N ASP A 503 -0.44 -6.33 7.18
CA ASP A 503 0.99 -6.58 7.39
C ASP A 503 1.26 -7.51 8.59
N ALA A 504 0.42 -7.44 9.63
CA ALA A 504 0.50 -8.29 10.82
C ALA A 504 -0.34 -9.57 10.71
N ASP A 505 -0.76 -9.96 9.50
CA ASP A 505 -1.57 -11.15 9.27
C ASP A 505 -0.75 -12.43 9.48
N GLY A 506 -1.33 -13.41 10.20
CA GLY A 506 -0.76 -14.74 10.36
C GLY A 506 -0.68 -15.53 9.04
N TRP A 507 -1.59 -15.28 8.08
CA TRP A 507 -1.49 -15.69 6.68
C TRP A 507 -0.67 -14.63 5.93
N ALA A 508 0.66 -14.74 5.99
CA ALA A 508 1.58 -13.69 5.59
C ALA A 508 1.19 -12.92 4.31
N ALA A 509 1.38 -11.60 4.32
CA ALA A 509 1.12 -10.73 3.16
C ALA A 509 1.84 -11.20 1.88
N MET A 510 2.85 -12.05 2.01
CA MET A 510 3.53 -12.70 0.88
C MET A 510 2.60 -13.54 0.02
N ASN A 511 1.45 -14.03 0.53
CA ASN A 511 0.39 -14.63 -0.31
C ASN A 511 -0.05 -13.65 -1.42
N SER A 512 -0.28 -12.39 -1.09
CA SER A 512 -0.63 -11.35 -2.06
C SER A 512 0.58 -10.85 -2.87
N VAL A 513 1.73 -10.65 -2.24
CA VAL A 513 2.96 -10.15 -2.90
C VAL A 513 3.41 -11.12 -4.00
N LYS A 514 3.42 -12.43 -3.75
CA LYS A 514 3.81 -13.44 -4.76
C LYS A 514 2.82 -13.54 -5.92
N CYS A 515 1.52 -13.41 -5.66
CA CYS A 515 0.52 -13.33 -6.73
C CYS A 515 0.73 -12.06 -7.58
N TRP A 516 0.91 -10.91 -6.93
CA TRP A 516 1.20 -9.65 -7.61
C TRP A 516 2.48 -9.76 -8.45
N GLU A 517 3.56 -10.31 -7.90
CA GLU A 517 4.82 -10.56 -8.62
C GLU A 517 4.58 -11.40 -9.88
N LYS A 518 3.84 -12.50 -9.74
CA LYS A 518 3.52 -13.39 -10.86
C LYS A 518 2.76 -12.65 -11.97
N LEU A 519 1.70 -11.94 -11.62
CA LEU A 519 0.87 -11.19 -12.58
C LEU A 519 1.67 -10.08 -13.27
N ARG A 520 2.51 -9.39 -12.53
CA ARG A 520 3.41 -8.35 -13.07
C ARG A 520 4.37 -8.93 -14.12
N THR A 521 4.98 -10.10 -13.87
CA THR A 521 5.86 -10.75 -14.87
C THR A 521 5.12 -11.14 -16.15
N MET A 522 3.79 -11.24 -16.10
CA MET A 522 2.93 -11.52 -17.24
C MET A 522 2.38 -10.24 -17.91
N GLY A 523 2.75 -9.06 -17.43
CA GLY A 523 2.25 -7.79 -17.94
C GLY A 523 0.82 -7.46 -17.50
N ILE A 524 0.26 -8.21 -16.56
CA ILE A 524 -1.09 -7.94 -16.02
C ILE A 524 -0.99 -6.87 -14.95
N GLN A 525 -1.77 -5.81 -15.12
CA GLN A 525 -1.75 -4.66 -14.22
C GLN A 525 -2.54 -4.94 -12.94
N CYS A 526 -1.87 -4.89 -11.80
CA CYS A 526 -2.47 -5.17 -10.50
C CYS A 526 -2.05 -4.15 -9.46
N ASP A 527 -3.00 -3.74 -8.63
CA ASP A 527 -2.72 -3.01 -7.40
C ASP A 527 -2.36 -3.99 -6.28
N LEU A 528 -1.50 -3.55 -5.37
CA LEU A 528 -1.19 -4.26 -4.13
C LEU A 528 -1.16 -3.26 -2.97
N HIS A 529 -1.93 -3.52 -1.94
CA HIS A 529 -2.01 -2.69 -0.75
C HIS A 529 -1.83 -3.55 0.50
N THR A 530 -0.76 -3.32 1.23
CA THR A 530 -0.58 -3.89 2.57
C THR A 530 -0.83 -2.84 3.63
N LEU A 531 -1.47 -3.22 4.73
CA LEU A 531 -1.93 -2.31 5.77
C LEU A 531 -1.15 -2.60 7.06
N ALA A 532 -0.36 -1.64 7.54
CA ALA A 532 0.44 -1.78 8.76
C ALA A 532 -0.45 -2.14 9.96
N THR A 533 0.08 -2.97 10.86
CA THR A 533 -0.57 -3.40 12.11
C THR A 533 -1.91 -4.14 11.96
N ARG A 534 -2.41 -4.33 10.74
CA ARG A 534 -3.65 -5.11 10.50
C ARG A 534 -3.35 -6.59 10.46
N GLY A 535 -4.07 -7.36 11.28
CA GLY A 535 -4.04 -8.82 11.27
C GLY A 535 -5.01 -9.41 10.26
N HIS A 536 -5.24 -10.72 10.36
CA HIS A 536 -6.27 -11.42 9.60
C HIS A 536 -7.67 -10.90 9.97
N CYS A 537 -8.60 -10.94 9.03
CA CYS A 537 -10.00 -10.53 9.25
C CYS A 537 -10.17 -9.07 9.68
N PHE A 538 -9.44 -8.13 9.07
CA PHE A 538 -9.64 -6.71 9.35
C PHE A 538 -11.00 -6.18 8.85
N GLN A 539 -11.72 -6.94 8.02
CA GLN A 539 -13.11 -6.69 7.58
C GLN A 539 -13.39 -5.23 7.24
N MET A 540 -14.57 -4.72 7.71
CA MET A 540 -15.00 -3.32 7.57
C MET A 540 -14.41 -2.40 8.65
N SER A 541 -13.43 -2.86 9.44
CA SER A 541 -12.84 -1.98 10.44
C SER A 541 -12.21 -0.76 9.77
N ALA A 542 -12.94 0.35 9.82
CA ALA A 542 -12.38 1.65 9.52
C ALA A 542 -11.21 1.91 10.45
N ALA A 543 -10.20 2.62 9.99
CA ALA A 543 -9.18 3.12 10.89
C ALA A 543 -9.87 4.02 11.94
N PRO A 544 -9.70 3.78 13.24
CA PRO A 544 -10.30 4.63 14.26
C PRO A 544 -9.89 6.08 14.05
N GLY A 545 -10.85 7.00 13.96
CA GLY A 545 -10.59 8.42 13.90
C GLY A 545 -10.39 9.04 12.51
N THR A 546 -10.28 8.24 11.45
CA THR A 546 -10.32 8.76 10.08
C THR A 546 -11.76 8.82 9.62
N GLY A 547 -12.24 9.99 9.35
CA GLY A 547 -13.67 10.19 9.04
C GLY A 547 -14.11 9.70 7.68
N SER A 548 -13.61 8.61 7.09
CA SER A 548 -14.24 7.96 5.93
C SER A 548 -13.37 7.16 4.98
N TYR A 549 -12.05 7.27 4.97
CA TYR A 549 -11.24 6.51 4.01
C TYR A 549 -11.03 5.07 4.52
N THR A 550 -11.68 4.11 3.87
CA THR A 550 -11.55 2.69 4.18
C THR A 550 -10.65 2.02 3.14
N TRP A 551 -10.18 0.80 3.41
CA TRP A 551 -9.50 0.00 2.39
C TRP A 551 -10.38 -0.23 1.14
N LEU A 552 -11.72 -0.23 1.29
CA LEU A 552 -12.66 -0.33 0.17
C LEU A 552 -12.65 0.91 -0.73
N ASP A 553 -12.30 2.09 -0.20
CA ASP A 553 -12.11 3.28 -1.05
C ASP A 553 -10.91 3.11 -2.00
N GLN A 554 -9.86 2.39 -1.58
CA GLN A 554 -8.73 2.02 -2.46
C GLN A 554 -9.19 1.05 -3.56
N VAL A 555 -10.01 0.06 -3.22
CA VAL A 555 -10.62 -0.84 -4.22
C VAL A 555 -11.50 -0.07 -5.19
N TRP A 556 -12.35 0.84 -4.68
CA TRP A 556 -13.21 1.68 -5.52
C TRP A 556 -12.39 2.59 -6.45
N ASP A 557 -11.30 3.15 -5.96
CA ASP A 557 -10.37 3.94 -6.77
C ASP A 557 -9.73 3.10 -7.89
N PHE A 558 -9.25 1.90 -7.57
CA PHE A 558 -8.75 0.94 -8.57
C PHE A 558 -9.81 0.68 -9.66
N LEU A 559 -11.05 0.35 -9.28
CA LEU A 559 -12.14 0.11 -10.23
C LEU A 559 -12.42 1.34 -11.10
N THR A 560 -12.38 2.53 -10.50
CA THR A 560 -12.63 3.81 -11.18
C THR A 560 -11.53 4.12 -12.20
N ARG A 561 -10.27 4.01 -11.81
CA ARG A 561 -9.11 4.23 -12.67
C ARG A 561 -9.12 3.28 -13.88
N LYS A 562 -9.53 2.02 -13.66
CA LYS A 562 -9.68 1.01 -14.71
C LYS A 562 -10.98 1.10 -15.50
N GLY A 563 -11.89 2.00 -15.15
CA GLY A 563 -13.21 2.13 -15.79
C GLY A 563 -14.11 0.90 -15.57
N LEU A 564 -13.86 0.10 -14.55
CA LEU A 564 -14.54 -1.16 -14.28
C LEU A 564 -15.90 -0.97 -13.57
N ASN A 565 -16.08 0.14 -12.87
CA ASN A 565 -17.29 0.50 -12.15
C ASN A 565 -18.20 1.53 -12.85
N ARG A 566 -18.07 1.68 -14.16
CA ARG A 566 -18.88 2.61 -14.97
C ARG A 566 -20.19 2.00 -15.43
#